data_4ebd2f97559d389bbb9cf6749c6ef226
#
_entry.id   4ebd2f97559d389bbb9cf6749c6ef226
#
_cell.length_a   1.000
_cell.length_b   1.000
_cell.length_c   1.000
_cell.angle_alpha   90.00
_cell.angle_beta   90.00
_cell.angle_gamma   90.00
#
_symmetry.space_group_name_H-M   'P 1'
#
loop_
_entity.id
_entity.type
_entity.pdbx_description
1 polymer ?
#
loop_
_entity_poly.entity_id
_entity_poly.type
_entity_poly.pdbx_seq_one_letter_code
_entity_poly.pdbx_strand_id
1 'polypeptide(L)'
;MNEVYAKLNKCYEQYQKICKAREIDFVPEIALVLGSGLGDYADDIQVVAEIDYHEMEGFPVSTVAGHQGKYILGYVNEVPVVCMKGRVHYYEGYPISDVVLPIRLMKLMGAQVLFLTNASGGINTCFKAGDFMMIKDQISSFVPSPLIGPNASRC
;
A
#
# COMPACT_ATOMS: atom_id res chain seq x y z
N MET A 1 17.01 -8.55 16.47
CA MET A 1 15.90 -8.59 15.48
C MET A 1 15.91 -7.26 14.76
N ASN A 2 15.77 -7.24 13.43
CA ASN A 2 15.74 -5.96 12.69
C ASN A 2 14.49 -5.19 13.12
N GLU A 3 14.65 -3.92 13.54
CA GLU A 3 13.56 -3.05 14.03
C GLU A 3 12.43 -2.89 13.02
N VAL A 4 12.77 -2.79 11.73
CA VAL A 4 11.79 -2.70 10.64
C VAL A 4 10.91 -3.95 10.58
N TYR A 5 11.52 -5.12 10.75
CA TYR A 5 10.80 -6.39 10.75
C TYR A 5 9.94 -6.56 12.01
N ALA A 6 10.44 -6.13 13.16
CA ALA A 6 9.68 -6.13 14.41
C ALA A 6 8.42 -5.24 14.31
N LYS A 7 8.57 -4.04 13.73
CA LYS A 7 7.45 -3.12 13.48
C LYS A 7 6.43 -3.73 12.52
N LEU A 8 6.88 -4.32 11.43
CA LEU A 8 6.00 -4.98 10.45
C LEU A 8 5.21 -6.12 11.08
N ASN A 9 5.86 -6.98 11.88
CA ASN A 9 5.18 -8.07 12.57
C ASN A 9 4.15 -7.55 13.59
N LYS A 10 4.49 -6.50 14.36
CA LYS A 10 3.54 -5.86 15.28
C LYS A 10 2.29 -5.38 14.53
N CYS A 11 2.45 -4.73 13.39
CA CYS A 11 1.32 -4.29 12.56
C CYS A 11 0.51 -5.48 12.02
N TYR A 12 1.17 -6.55 11.61
CA TYR A 12 0.48 -7.76 11.13
C TYR A 12 -0.33 -8.46 12.24
N GLU A 13 0.23 -8.57 13.45
CA GLU A 13 -0.49 -9.10 14.61
C GLU A 13 -1.73 -8.25 14.95
N GLN A 14 -1.64 -6.92 14.83
CA GLN A 14 -2.79 -6.03 15.04
C GLN A 14 -3.85 -6.22 13.95
N TYR A 15 -3.43 -6.30 12.68
CA TYR A 15 -4.32 -6.62 11.57
C TYR A 15 -5.07 -7.95 11.82
N GLN A 16 -4.36 -9.01 12.21
CA GLN A 16 -4.98 -10.30 12.54
C GLN A 16 -5.98 -10.21 13.69
N LYS A 17 -5.69 -9.42 14.72
CA LYS A 17 -6.62 -9.18 15.85
C LYS A 17 -7.88 -8.46 15.38
N ILE A 18 -7.75 -7.45 14.52
CA ILE A 18 -8.89 -6.73 13.92
C ILE A 18 -9.74 -7.69 13.10
N CYS A 19 -9.12 -8.48 12.22
CA CYS A 19 -9.83 -9.47 11.40
C CYS A 19 -10.57 -10.48 12.27
N LYS A 20 -9.93 -11.01 13.30
CA LYS A 20 -10.55 -11.96 14.22
C LYS A 20 -11.73 -11.35 14.98
N ALA A 21 -11.59 -10.11 15.48
CA ALA A 21 -12.64 -9.42 16.22
C ALA A 21 -13.87 -9.07 15.39
N ARG A 22 -13.68 -8.90 14.07
CA ARG A 22 -14.75 -8.56 13.10
C ARG A 22 -15.18 -9.74 12.25
N GLU A 23 -14.68 -10.95 12.54
CA GLU A 23 -14.98 -12.18 11.78
C GLU A 23 -14.69 -12.03 10.28
N ILE A 24 -13.62 -11.27 9.94
CA ILE A 24 -13.16 -11.08 8.56
C ILE A 24 -12.30 -12.29 8.17
N ASP A 25 -12.86 -13.16 7.33
CA ASP A 25 -12.17 -14.28 6.68
C ASP A 25 -11.91 -13.91 5.21
N PHE A 26 -10.78 -13.23 4.97
CA PHE A 26 -10.45 -12.72 3.65
C PHE A 26 -8.93 -12.77 3.39
N VAL A 27 -8.56 -13.39 2.28
CA VAL A 27 -7.16 -13.45 1.83
C VAL A 27 -7.07 -12.82 0.45
N PRO A 28 -6.38 -11.66 0.31
CA PRO A 28 -6.22 -11.01 -0.99
C PRO A 28 -5.22 -11.74 -1.88
N GLU A 29 -5.48 -11.73 -3.18
CA GLU A 29 -4.54 -12.19 -4.21
C GLU A 29 -3.71 -11.00 -4.74
N ILE A 30 -4.35 -9.84 -4.92
CA ILE A 30 -3.72 -8.63 -5.46
C ILE A 30 -3.68 -7.53 -4.40
N ALA A 31 -2.51 -6.92 -4.23
CA ALA A 31 -2.31 -5.66 -3.55
C ALA A 31 -2.41 -4.51 -4.56
N LEU A 32 -3.43 -3.66 -4.44
CA LEU A 32 -3.67 -2.51 -5.31
C LEU A 32 -3.33 -1.22 -4.57
N VAL A 33 -2.44 -0.40 -5.13
CA VAL A 33 -2.11 0.92 -4.58
C VAL A 33 -2.62 2.01 -5.51
N LEU A 34 -3.63 2.76 -5.05
CA LEU A 34 -4.21 3.85 -5.82
C LEU A 34 -3.34 5.10 -5.73
N GLY A 35 -2.93 5.60 -6.88
CA GLY A 35 -2.20 6.86 -7.02
C GLY A 35 -3.11 8.08 -7.04
N SER A 36 -2.49 9.27 -7.16
CA SER A 36 -3.21 10.54 -7.26
C SER A 36 -4.19 10.53 -8.43
N GLY A 37 -5.42 10.97 -8.17
CA GLY A 37 -6.49 11.01 -9.18
C GLY A 37 -7.23 9.69 -9.40
N LEU A 38 -6.82 8.59 -8.75
CA LEU A 38 -7.47 7.28 -8.89
C LEU A 38 -8.20 6.82 -7.61
N GLY A 39 -8.35 7.73 -6.63
CA GLY A 39 -9.00 7.41 -5.34
C GLY A 39 -10.44 6.90 -5.49
N ASP A 40 -11.17 7.43 -6.47
CA ASP A 40 -12.57 7.08 -6.73
C ASP A 40 -12.73 5.65 -7.27
N TYR A 41 -11.67 5.07 -7.85
CA TYR A 41 -11.69 3.66 -8.24
C TYR A 41 -11.97 2.70 -7.07
N ALA A 42 -11.68 3.13 -5.86
CA ALA A 42 -12.00 2.36 -4.66
C ALA A 42 -13.52 2.15 -4.46
N ASP A 43 -14.34 3.02 -5.05
CA ASP A 43 -15.81 2.95 -4.95
C ASP A 43 -16.39 1.86 -5.88
N ASP A 44 -15.59 1.38 -6.86
CA ASP A 44 -15.95 0.25 -7.72
C ASP A 44 -15.62 -1.12 -7.10
N ILE A 45 -14.95 -1.14 -5.95
CA ILE A 45 -14.62 -2.38 -5.25
C ILE A 45 -15.86 -2.90 -4.51
N GLN A 46 -16.20 -4.16 -4.71
CA GLN A 46 -17.19 -4.84 -3.90
C GLN A 46 -16.60 -5.10 -2.51
N VAL A 47 -16.85 -4.17 -1.59
CA VAL A 47 -16.21 -4.12 -0.27
C VAL A 47 -16.70 -5.25 0.63
N VAL A 48 -15.75 -5.99 1.21
CA VAL A 48 -15.97 -6.96 2.29
C VAL A 48 -15.70 -6.31 3.64
N ALA A 49 -14.60 -5.58 3.77
CA ALA A 49 -14.23 -4.87 4.99
C ALA A 49 -13.33 -3.68 4.71
N GLU A 50 -13.33 -2.72 5.63
CA GLU A 50 -12.40 -1.60 5.66
C GLU A 50 -11.64 -1.60 6.98
N ILE A 51 -10.33 -1.29 6.93
CA ILE A 51 -9.46 -1.16 8.10
C ILE A 51 -8.74 0.17 8.01
N ASP A 52 -9.06 1.09 8.92
CA ASP A 52 -8.40 2.39 9.00
C ASP A 52 -6.98 2.23 9.53
N TYR A 53 -6.03 3.00 9.00
CA TYR A 53 -4.64 2.96 9.45
C TYR A 53 -4.48 3.35 10.92
N HIS A 54 -5.36 4.22 11.45
CA HIS A 54 -5.37 4.60 12.87
C HIS A 54 -5.73 3.45 13.82
N GLU A 55 -6.30 2.37 13.31
CA GLU A 55 -6.61 1.19 14.13
C GLU A 55 -5.36 0.35 14.44
N MET A 56 -4.25 0.64 13.75
CA MET A 56 -2.96 -0.04 13.95
C MET A 56 -1.95 0.91 14.58
N GLU A 57 -1.62 0.69 15.84
CA GLU A 57 -0.68 1.53 16.60
C GLU A 57 0.71 1.57 15.94
N GLY A 58 1.20 2.78 15.67
CA GLY A 58 2.49 3.02 15.03
C GLY A 58 2.49 2.81 13.51
N PHE A 59 1.33 2.58 12.91
CA PHE A 59 1.20 2.54 11.46
C PHE A 59 1.33 3.96 10.87
N PRO A 60 1.99 4.14 9.71
CA PRO A 60 2.15 5.46 9.11
C PRO A 60 0.81 5.98 8.58
N VAL A 61 0.48 7.21 8.94
CA VAL A 61 -0.74 7.90 8.52
C VAL A 61 -0.36 9.18 7.80
N SER A 62 -0.99 9.48 6.66
CA SER A 62 -0.70 10.70 5.92
C SER A 62 -1.04 11.94 6.74
N THR A 63 -0.16 12.92 6.68
CA THR A 63 -0.35 14.24 7.30
C THR A 63 -1.11 15.21 6.40
N VAL A 64 -1.39 14.81 5.16
CA VAL A 64 -2.12 15.63 4.17
C VAL A 64 -3.62 15.60 4.48
N ALA A 65 -4.21 16.79 4.67
CA ALA A 65 -5.63 16.93 4.96
C ALA A 65 -6.50 16.28 3.86
N GLY A 66 -7.47 15.45 4.28
CA GLY A 66 -8.37 14.72 3.37
C GLY A 66 -7.89 13.34 2.94
N HIS A 67 -6.65 12.94 3.27
CA HIS A 67 -6.15 11.60 3.00
C HIS A 67 -6.31 10.69 4.23
N GLN A 68 -7.55 10.26 4.49
CA GLN A 68 -7.78 9.18 5.45
C GLN A 68 -7.26 7.88 4.82
N GLY A 69 -6.13 7.40 5.32
CA GLY A 69 -5.55 6.15 4.84
C GLY A 69 -6.28 4.94 5.39
N LYS A 70 -6.70 4.03 4.50
CA LYS A 70 -7.33 2.77 4.88
C LYS A 70 -7.00 1.66 3.90
N TYR A 71 -7.08 0.44 4.38
CA TYR A 71 -7.18 -0.73 3.52
C TYR A 71 -8.64 -1.05 3.25
N ILE A 72 -8.94 -1.34 1.99
CA ILE A 72 -10.23 -1.86 1.55
C ILE A 72 -9.99 -3.30 1.10
N LEU A 73 -10.62 -4.24 1.78
CA LEU A 73 -10.64 -5.65 1.43
C LEU A 73 -11.91 -5.91 0.63
N GLY A 74 -11.79 -6.50 -0.55
CA GLY A 74 -12.95 -6.70 -1.40
C GLY A 74 -12.62 -7.37 -2.73
N TYR A 75 -13.56 -7.31 -3.66
CA TYR A 75 -13.43 -7.95 -4.97
C TYR A 75 -13.52 -6.95 -6.10
N VAL A 76 -12.68 -7.15 -7.11
CA VAL A 76 -12.74 -6.50 -8.41
C VAL A 76 -12.90 -7.60 -9.45
N ASN A 77 -14.04 -7.67 -10.14
CA ASN A 77 -14.35 -8.74 -11.09
C ASN A 77 -14.01 -10.14 -10.53
N GLU A 78 -14.53 -10.44 -9.33
CA GLU A 78 -14.33 -11.70 -8.60
C GLU A 78 -12.90 -11.96 -8.09
N VAL A 79 -11.93 -11.09 -8.41
CA VAL A 79 -10.56 -11.21 -7.91
C VAL A 79 -10.46 -10.58 -6.51
N PRO A 80 -9.98 -11.30 -5.49
CA PRO A 80 -9.84 -10.76 -4.15
C PRO A 80 -8.66 -9.78 -4.07
N VAL A 81 -8.94 -8.54 -3.68
CA VAL A 81 -7.96 -7.47 -3.61
C VAL A 81 -7.87 -6.86 -2.22
N VAL A 82 -6.68 -6.44 -1.83
CA VAL A 82 -6.48 -5.45 -0.78
C VAL A 82 -6.10 -4.14 -1.45
N CYS A 83 -6.95 -3.14 -1.34
CA CYS A 83 -6.73 -1.82 -1.93
C CYS A 83 -6.25 -0.84 -0.86
N MET A 84 -5.16 -0.16 -1.16
CA MET A 84 -4.60 0.91 -0.33
C MET A 84 -5.16 2.26 -0.81
N LYS A 85 -6.19 2.77 -0.11
CA LYS A 85 -6.78 4.09 -0.35
C LYS A 85 -6.13 5.10 0.58
N GLY A 86 -5.26 5.94 0.02
CA GLY A 86 -4.38 6.85 0.77
C GLY A 86 -3.04 6.20 1.15
N ARG A 87 -1.98 6.97 1.04
CA ARG A 87 -0.60 6.54 1.31
C ARG A 87 0.22 7.69 1.86
N VAL A 88 1.23 7.35 2.64
CA VAL A 88 2.25 8.32 3.04
C VAL A 88 3.32 8.44 1.95
N HIS A 89 3.97 9.59 1.88
CA HIS A 89 5.03 9.85 0.93
C HIS A 89 6.34 10.19 1.66
N TYR A 90 7.45 9.92 1.02
CA TYR A 90 8.78 10.21 1.56
C TYR A 90 8.98 11.70 1.86
N TYR A 91 8.40 12.59 1.04
CA TYR A 91 8.48 14.04 1.25
C TYR A 91 7.70 14.55 2.48
N GLU A 92 6.82 13.72 3.07
CA GLU A 92 6.13 14.03 4.33
C GLU A 92 7.06 13.89 5.55
N GLY A 93 8.33 13.49 5.35
CA GLY A 93 9.34 13.33 6.41
C GLY A 93 9.38 11.94 7.05
N TYR A 94 8.61 10.99 6.55
CA TYR A 94 8.67 9.61 7.02
C TYR A 94 9.98 8.93 6.60
N PRO A 95 10.59 8.10 7.48
CA PRO A 95 11.65 7.20 7.06
C PRO A 95 11.17 6.31 5.91
N ILE A 96 12.05 6.01 4.97
CA ILE A 96 11.69 5.15 3.81
C ILE A 96 11.14 3.78 4.23
N SER A 97 11.60 3.25 5.37
CA SER A 97 11.08 2.01 5.96
C SER A 97 9.59 2.08 6.30
N ASP A 98 9.11 3.25 6.75
CA ASP A 98 7.71 3.48 7.09
C ASP A 98 6.86 3.72 5.84
N VAL A 99 7.42 4.40 4.83
CA VAL A 99 6.74 4.60 3.54
C VAL A 99 6.39 3.27 2.87
N VAL A 100 7.27 2.27 2.97
CA VAL A 100 7.05 0.94 2.34
C VAL A 100 6.39 -0.08 3.27
N LEU A 101 6.24 0.23 4.56
CA LEU A 101 5.65 -0.68 5.55
C LEU A 101 4.21 -1.12 5.17
N PRO A 102 3.32 -0.22 4.70
CA PRO A 102 1.97 -0.62 4.28
C PRO A 102 1.98 -1.67 3.16
N ILE A 103 2.87 -1.52 2.18
CA ILE A 103 2.97 -2.46 1.05
C ILE A 103 3.51 -3.82 1.53
N ARG A 104 4.48 -3.82 2.44
CA ARG A 104 4.99 -5.06 3.05
C ARG A 104 3.92 -5.77 3.87
N LEU A 105 3.05 -5.02 4.54
CA LEU A 105 1.92 -5.58 5.27
C LEU A 105 0.93 -6.28 4.33
N MET A 106 0.62 -5.69 3.16
CA MET A 106 -0.25 -6.32 2.16
C MET A 106 0.32 -7.68 1.68
N LYS A 107 1.65 -7.83 1.62
CA LYS A 107 2.28 -9.14 1.35
C LYS A 107 2.01 -10.15 2.46
N LEU A 108 2.08 -9.75 3.72
CA LEU A 108 1.78 -10.63 4.86
C LEU A 108 0.28 -10.98 4.95
N MET A 109 -0.60 -10.10 4.45
CA MET A 109 -2.04 -10.40 4.31
C MET A 109 -2.33 -11.52 3.31
N GLY A 110 -1.38 -11.86 2.43
CA GLY A 110 -1.49 -12.94 1.44
C GLY A 110 -1.33 -12.52 -0.01
N ALA A 111 -1.26 -11.21 -0.31
CA ALA A 111 -1.16 -10.72 -1.68
C ALA A 111 0.08 -11.28 -2.41
N GLN A 112 -0.13 -11.79 -3.62
CA GLN A 112 0.91 -12.38 -4.47
C GLN A 112 1.36 -11.42 -5.57
N VAL A 113 0.46 -10.56 -6.03
CA VAL A 113 0.72 -9.56 -7.07
C VAL A 113 0.60 -8.17 -6.46
N LEU A 114 1.56 -7.30 -6.75
CA LEU A 114 1.52 -5.88 -6.38
C LEU A 114 1.24 -5.05 -7.63
N PHE A 115 0.13 -4.32 -7.63
CA PHE A 115 -0.27 -3.41 -8.69
C PHE A 115 -0.17 -1.97 -8.18
N LEU A 116 0.82 -1.23 -8.69
CA LEU A 116 1.08 0.16 -8.31
C LEU A 116 0.56 1.11 -9.38
N THR A 117 -0.11 2.16 -8.97
CA THR A 117 -0.50 3.26 -9.86
C THR A 117 0.03 4.59 -9.35
N ASN A 118 0.36 5.50 -10.27
CA ASN A 118 0.73 6.87 -9.95
C ASN A 118 0.42 7.80 -11.11
N ALA A 119 0.13 9.06 -10.83
CA ALA A 119 0.14 10.11 -11.84
C ALA A 119 1.58 10.58 -12.09
N SER A 120 1.90 10.90 -13.34
CA SER A 120 3.20 11.48 -13.69
C SER A 120 3.09 12.38 -14.93
N GLY A 121 4.04 13.32 -15.07
CA GLY A 121 4.19 14.10 -16.29
C GLY A 121 4.80 13.27 -17.40
N GLY A 122 4.23 13.34 -18.60
CA GLY A 122 4.77 12.70 -19.79
C GLY A 122 5.80 13.60 -20.49
N ILE A 123 6.99 13.07 -20.73
CA ILE A 123 8.04 13.77 -21.53
C ILE A 123 7.87 13.48 -23.01
N ASN A 124 7.41 12.29 -23.37
CA ASN A 124 7.16 11.90 -24.75
C ASN A 124 5.99 12.71 -25.33
N THR A 125 6.23 13.43 -26.41
CA THR A 125 5.25 14.33 -27.05
C THR A 125 4.08 13.58 -27.71
N CYS A 126 4.17 12.26 -27.85
CA CYS A 126 3.05 11.44 -28.34
C CYS A 126 2.03 11.14 -27.23
N PHE A 127 2.37 11.33 -25.96
CA PHE A 127 1.45 11.10 -24.84
C PHE A 127 0.46 12.24 -24.69
N LYS A 128 -0.76 11.90 -24.34
CA LYS A 128 -1.83 12.82 -24.02
C LYS A 128 -2.28 12.63 -22.56
N ALA A 129 -2.86 13.65 -21.98
CA ALA A 129 -3.49 13.54 -20.66
C ALA A 129 -4.56 12.43 -20.69
N GLY A 130 -4.49 11.52 -19.71
CA GLY A 130 -5.36 10.35 -19.62
C GLY A 130 -4.79 9.07 -20.22
N ASP A 131 -3.64 9.13 -20.92
CA ASP A 131 -2.99 7.91 -21.41
C ASP A 131 -2.43 7.09 -20.25
N PHE A 132 -2.51 5.76 -20.38
CA PHE A 132 -1.85 4.81 -19.50
C PHE A 132 -0.50 4.39 -20.05
N MET A 133 0.51 4.38 -19.18
CA MET A 133 1.84 3.90 -19.50
C MET A 133 2.26 2.83 -18.50
N MET A 134 2.59 1.64 -18.99
CA MET A 134 3.18 0.61 -18.15
C MET A 134 4.67 0.88 -17.96
N ILE A 135 5.09 1.11 -16.71
CA ILE A 135 6.50 1.33 -16.37
C ILE A 135 7.24 0.01 -16.50
N LYS A 136 8.25 -0.03 -17.37
CA LYS A 136 9.11 -1.20 -17.57
C LYS A 136 10.34 -1.16 -16.66
N ASP A 137 10.86 0.03 -16.43
CA ASP A 137 12.06 0.25 -15.62
C ASP A 137 12.04 1.68 -15.08
N GLN A 138 12.86 1.97 -14.07
CA GLN A 138 12.91 3.28 -13.42
C GLN A 138 14.34 3.65 -13.00
N ILE A 139 14.63 4.95 -13.00
CA ILE A 139 15.84 5.53 -12.44
C ILE A 139 15.49 6.17 -11.10
N SER A 140 16.08 5.68 -10.00
CA SER A 140 15.84 6.20 -8.65
C SER A 140 17.12 6.82 -8.09
N SER A 141 17.37 8.08 -8.46
CA SER A 141 18.60 8.79 -8.04
C SER A 141 18.44 9.59 -6.74
N PHE A 142 17.21 9.90 -6.32
CA PHE A 142 16.95 10.88 -5.26
C PHE A 142 16.24 10.32 -4.04
N VAL A 143 15.81 9.06 -4.08
CA VAL A 143 15.11 8.40 -2.97
C VAL A 143 15.98 7.26 -2.46
N PRO A 144 16.25 7.19 -1.13
CA PRO A 144 17.03 6.09 -0.58
C PRO A 144 16.33 4.75 -0.80
N SER A 145 17.12 3.71 -1.05
CA SER A 145 16.55 2.37 -1.20
C SER A 145 16.06 1.84 0.17
N PRO A 146 14.83 1.33 0.27
CA PRO A 146 14.34 0.69 1.49
C PRO A 146 15.01 -0.67 1.77
N LEU A 147 15.87 -1.13 0.87
CA LEU A 147 16.63 -2.37 1.00
C LEU A 147 17.99 -2.18 1.66
N ILE A 148 18.41 -0.92 1.95
CA ILE A 148 19.65 -0.64 2.68
C ILE A 148 19.45 -1.03 4.16
N GLY A 149 20.33 -1.89 4.66
CA GLY A 149 20.33 -2.31 6.06
C GLY A 149 20.63 -3.81 6.23
N PRO A 150 20.52 -4.32 7.45
CA PRO A 150 20.75 -5.73 7.72
C PRO A 150 19.75 -6.61 6.97
N ASN A 151 20.26 -7.66 6.34
CA ASN A 151 19.42 -8.60 5.61
C ASN A 151 18.54 -9.39 6.58
N ALA A 152 17.23 -9.35 6.36
CA ALA A 152 16.30 -10.22 7.07
C ALA A 152 16.18 -11.50 6.26
N SER A 153 16.65 -12.62 6.82
CA SER A 153 16.71 -13.94 6.17
C SER A 153 15.34 -14.59 5.90
N ARG A 154 14.24 -13.82 5.98
CA ARG A 154 12.87 -14.30 5.78
C ARG A 154 12.01 -13.19 5.16
N CYS A 155 12.22 -12.92 3.89
CA CYS A 155 11.25 -12.21 3.06
C CYS A 155 11.13 -12.98 1.74
#